data_3e2e4edb002aa5a64bf05c522fd3c01f
#
_entry.id   3e2e4edb002aa5a64bf05c522fd3c01f
#
_cell.length_a   1.000
_cell.length_b   1.000
_cell.length_c   1.000
_cell.angle_alpha   90.00
_cell.angle_beta   90.00
_cell.angle_gamma   90.00
#
_symmetry.space_group_name_H-M   'P 1'
#
loop_
_entity.id
_entity.type
_entity.pdbx_description
1 polymer ?
#
loop_
_entity_poly.entity_id
_entity_poly.type
_entity_poly.pdbx_seq_one_letter_code
_entity_poly.pdbx_strand_id
1 'polypeptide(L)'
;MKSLNIRVAFSAIDKLTRPVNAARQSAGGLSESLKKTQSSIKDLDSQSRTFNRLRDSVQKTSRKIDEASRTLEGLNQAQREGTQLTDKQKAHMAALAAKLERLNSARTQEMVKLRAASQALRSHGVSLVGSDRTIQSAIRRTEQYNQTLERERRQLAAVTQARARYDQMQQTAGKLRGGGTMAVAGATAAGYAAGRFLSPAVGFDREMSRVQALTRIDKSSVDFSALREQAKKLGAETQFTTTDAASGQAFLAMAGFTPQAIQAALPGVLNMALAGGMDLGESADISSNILSQFRLDPKEMDRVSDVLTGAFTRTNTDLQNIGEAMKYAGTGLSSLGVSVEQTTAMIGVMANVGLRGSIAGTGLQAAFSRLAAPTGRAKTALKELGVDVADATGKMRPAEEVLTELYKKISKYGDTDKLSFFKDIAGEEASKSLQALVMSAGSGELQKLLEALKNAKGEAQKAAK
;
A
#
# COMPACT_ATOMS: atom_id res chain seq x y z
N MET A 1 -60.01 20.66 -35.11
CA MET A 1 -59.25 21.39 -34.03
C MET A 1 -58.75 20.42 -33.00
N LYS A 2 -57.50 20.58 -32.61
CA LYS A 2 -56.81 20.01 -31.42
C LYS A 2 -56.33 18.58 -31.49
N SER A 3 -55.16 18.39 -32.10
CA SER A 3 -54.33 17.21 -31.93
C SER A 3 -52.85 17.50 -31.58
N LEU A 4 -52.61 18.53 -30.71
CA LEU A 4 -51.24 19.00 -30.48
C LEU A 4 -50.64 18.64 -29.11
N ASN A 5 -51.38 18.03 -28.21
CA ASN A 5 -50.93 17.83 -26.83
C ASN A 5 -50.41 16.43 -26.48
N ILE A 6 -50.51 15.43 -27.39
CA ILE A 6 -50.15 14.03 -27.03
C ILE A 6 -48.68 13.72 -27.40
N ARG A 7 -48.06 14.42 -28.36
CA ARG A 7 -46.67 14.14 -28.78
C ARG A 7 -45.58 14.56 -27.81
N VAL A 8 -45.83 15.60 -27.01
CA VAL A 8 -44.81 16.13 -26.07
C VAL A 8 -44.65 15.21 -24.84
N ALA A 9 -45.73 14.59 -24.40
CA ALA A 9 -45.68 13.67 -23.25
C ALA A 9 -44.93 12.36 -23.57
N PHE A 10 -45.07 11.83 -24.77
CA PHE A 10 -44.38 10.59 -25.18
C PHE A 10 -42.87 10.76 -25.36
N SER A 11 -42.38 11.90 -25.84
CA SER A 11 -40.94 12.17 -26.00
C SER A 11 -40.22 12.36 -24.65
N ALA A 12 -40.93 12.86 -23.63
CA ALA A 12 -40.37 13.00 -22.30
C ALA A 12 -40.23 11.65 -21.57
N ILE A 13 -41.17 10.72 -21.76
CA ILE A 13 -41.11 9.36 -21.19
C ILE A 13 -39.96 8.55 -21.80
N ASP A 14 -39.73 8.65 -23.09
CA ASP A 14 -38.69 7.91 -23.80
C ASP A 14 -37.27 8.37 -23.41
N LYS A 15 -37.08 9.65 -23.09
CA LYS A 15 -35.79 10.16 -22.58
C LYS A 15 -35.43 9.71 -21.16
N LEU A 16 -36.40 9.29 -20.37
CA LEU A 16 -36.22 8.77 -19.02
C LEU A 16 -36.02 7.26 -18.99
N THR A 17 -36.54 6.52 -19.96
CA THR A 17 -36.47 5.04 -19.98
C THR A 17 -35.03 4.55 -20.23
N ARG A 18 -34.27 5.20 -21.10
CA ARG A 18 -32.86 4.84 -21.40
C ARG A 18 -31.92 5.01 -20.20
N PRO A 19 -31.86 6.18 -19.51
CA PRO A 19 -31.01 6.34 -18.33
C PRO A 19 -31.42 5.42 -17.17
N VAL A 20 -32.70 5.15 -17.03
CA VAL A 20 -33.21 4.22 -16.01
C VAL A 20 -32.82 2.77 -16.28
N ASN A 21 -32.86 2.32 -17.54
CA ASN A 21 -32.42 0.97 -17.93
C ASN A 21 -30.90 0.83 -17.83
N ALA A 22 -30.11 1.85 -18.16
CA ALA A 22 -28.65 1.88 -17.96
C ALA A 22 -28.28 1.79 -16.47
N ALA A 23 -28.96 2.53 -15.60
CA ALA A 23 -28.79 2.45 -14.15
C ALA A 23 -29.17 1.08 -13.59
N ARG A 24 -30.21 0.42 -14.15
CA ARG A 24 -30.64 -0.92 -13.77
C ARG A 24 -29.62 -2.00 -14.17
N GLN A 25 -29.04 -1.89 -15.36
CA GLN A 25 -27.96 -2.78 -15.81
C GLN A 25 -26.69 -2.59 -14.97
N SER A 26 -26.32 -1.36 -14.64
CA SER A 26 -25.17 -1.06 -13.79
C SER A 26 -25.37 -1.57 -12.36
N ALA A 27 -26.57 -1.47 -11.80
CA ALA A 27 -26.90 -2.02 -10.47
C ALA A 27 -26.93 -3.57 -10.47
N GLY A 28 -27.37 -4.20 -11.57
CA GLY A 28 -27.30 -5.65 -11.76
C GLY A 28 -25.87 -6.15 -11.82
N GLY A 29 -25.01 -5.49 -12.61
CA GLY A 29 -23.59 -5.82 -12.73
C GLY A 29 -22.84 -5.64 -11.40
N LEU A 30 -23.15 -4.61 -10.64
CA LEU A 30 -22.58 -4.37 -9.30
C LEU A 30 -22.99 -5.48 -8.31
N SER A 31 -24.28 -5.89 -8.30
CA SER A 31 -24.78 -6.99 -7.46
C SER A 31 -24.09 -8.32 -7.76
N GLU A 32 -23.81 -8.60 -9.04
CA GLU A 32 -23.10 -9.82 -9.45
C GLU A 32 -21.62 -9.76 -9.09
N SER A 33 -20.95 -8.61 -9.25
CA SER A 33 -19.59 -8.38 -8.82
C SER A 33 -19.43 -8.50 -7.30
N LEU A 34 -20.41 -8.04 -6.53
CA LEU A 34 -20.48 -8.18 -5.08
C LEU A 34 -20.60 -9.64 -4.64
N LYS A 35 -21.46 -10.44 -5.32
CA LYS A 35 -21.59 -11.88 -5.05
C LYS A 35 -20.27 -12.61 -5.35
N LYS A 36 -19.61 -12.31 -6.48
CA LYS A 36 -18.30 -12.88 -6.84
C LYS A 36 -17.24 -12.53 -5.80
N THR A 37 -17.19 -11.28 -5.37
CA THR A 37 -16.26 -10.84 -4.31
C THR A 37 -16.52 -11.55 -3.00
N GLN A 38 -17.77 -11.69 -2.60
CA GLN A 38 -18.13 -12.39 -1.36
C GLN A 38 -17.79 -13.88 -1.39
N SER A 39 -17.94 -14.56 -2.55
CA SER A 39 -17.50 -15.95 -2.70
C SER A 39 -15.97 -16.06 -2.64
N SER A 40 -15.23 -15.17 -3.31
CA SER A 40 -13.77 -15.13 -3.27
C SER A 40 -13.23 -14.90 -1.84
N ILE A 41 -13.92 -14.11 -1.04
CA ILE A 41 -13.55 -13.88 0.36
C ILE A 41 -13.76 -15.14 1.21
N LYS A 42 -14.87 -15.87 1.01
CA LYS A 42 -15.12 -17.15 1.70
C LYS A 42 -14.08 -18.20 1.33
N ASP A 43 -13.71 -18.25 0.06
CA ASP A 43 -12.68 -19.16 -0.43
C ASP A 43 -11.30 -18.80 0.17
N LEU A 44 -10.97 -17.53 0.25
CA LEU A 44 -9.73 -17.05 0.88
C LEU A 44 -9.66 -17.42 2.35
N ASP A 45 -10.73 -17.24 3.12
CA ASP A 45 -10.79 -17.62 4.53
C ASP A 45 -10.65 -19.14 4.72
N SER A 46 -11.35 -19.93 3.89
CA SER A 46 -11.24 -21.39 3.89
C SER A 46 -9.82 -21.87 3.59
N GLN A 47 -9.17 -21.28 2.57
CA GLN A 47 -7.79 -21.61 2.18
C GLN A 47 -6.78 -21.15 3.23
N SER A 48 -6.99 -20.01 3.88
CA SER A 48 -6.15 -19.54 4.99
C SER A 48 -6.21 -20.49 6.19
N ARG A 49 -7.40 -20.95 6.58
CA ARG A 49 -7.55 -21.96 7.64
C ARG A 49 -6.90 -23.30 7.28
N THR A 50 -7.01 -23.71 6.02
CA THR A 50 -6.40 -24.93 5.51
C THR A 50 -4.88 -24.83 5.53
N PHE A 51 -4.33 -23.71 5.06
CA PHE A 51 -2.90 -23.44 5.10
C PHE A 51 -2.35 -23.48 6.54
N ASN A 52 -2.99 -22.82 7.48
CA ASN A 52 -2.56 -22.80 8.88
C ASN A 52 -2.59 -24.21 9.51
N ARG A 53 -3.66 -24.97 9.28
CA ARG A 53 -3.74 -26.36 9.72
C ARG A 53 -2.62 -27.23 9.15
N LEU A 54 -2.34 -27.11 7.86
CA LEU A 54 -1.28 -27.87 7.19
C LEU A 54 0.11 -27.46 7.69
N ARG A 55 0.34 -26.15 7.88
CA ARG A 55 1.59 -25.64 8.47
C ARG A 55 1.85 -26.23 9.85
N ASP A 56 0.85 -26.19 10.73
CA ASP A 56 0.95 -26.71 12.08
C ASP A 56 1.12 -28.22 12.09
N SER A 57 0.47 -28.94 11.16
CA SER A 57 0.64 -30.37 10.96
C SER A 57 2.07 -30.71 10.51
N VAL A 58 2.61 -30.02 9.50
CA VAL A 58 4.00 -30.19 9.04
C VAL A 58 4.99 -29.95 10.17
N GLN A 59 4.79 -28.90 10.98
CA GLN A 59 5.65 -28.58 12.11
C GLN A 59 5.61 -29.68 13.17
N LYS A 60 4.41 -30.20 13.48
CA LYS A 60 4.22 -31.29 14.43
C LYS A 60 4.87 -32.62 13.94
N THR A 61 4.68 -32.92 12.64
CA THR A 61 5.29 -34.09 12.01
C THR A 61 6.80 -33.97 11.98
N SER A 62 7.36 -32.79 11.68
CA SER A 62 8.80 -32.54 11.72
C SER A 62 9.39 -32.76 13.12
N ARG A 63 8.75 -32.25 14.18
CA ARG A 63 9.21 -32.51 15.56
C ARG A 63 9.25 -34.01 15.92
N LYS A 64 8.21 -34.76 15.51
CA LYS A 64 8.20 -36.23 15.72
C LYS A 64 9.29 -36.95 14.94
N ILE A 65 9.65 -36.46 13.75
CA ILE A 65 10.78 -36.97 12.97
C ILE A 65 12.09 -36.70 13.71
N ASP A 66 12.30 -35.47 14.19
CA ASP A 66 13.51 -35.08 14.91
C ASP A 66 13.70 -35.92 16.21
N GLU A 67 12.62 -36.11 16.97
CA GLU A 67 12.64 -36.96 18.18
C GLU A 67 12.98 -38.41 17.86
N ALA A 68 12.33 -39.00 16.86
CA ALA A 68 12.56 -40.37 16.44
C ALA A 68 13.97 -40.55 15.84
N SER A 69 14.46 -39.56 15.07
CA SER A 69 15.81 -39.56 14.51
C SER A 69 16.88 -39.52 15.59
N ARG A 70 16.76 -38.62 16.58
CA ARG A 70 17.71 -38.53 17.71
C ARG A 70 17.78 -39.83 18.51
N THR A 71 16.62 -40.48 18.76
CA THR A 71 16.56 -41.72 19.47
C THR A 71 17.25 -42.85 18.68
N LEU A 72 17.00 -42.92 17.37
CA LEU A 72 17.63 -43.90 16.48
C LEU A 72 19.14 -43.67 16.37
N GLU A 73 19.56 -42.41 16.29
CA GLU A 73 20.97 -42.02 16.19
C GLU A 73 21.75 -42.38 17.48
N GLY A 74 21.16 -42.13 18.65
CA GLY A 74 21.73 -42.55 19.93
C GLY A 74 21.91 -44.09 20.05
N LEU A 75 20.93 -44.87 19.57
CA LEU A 75 21.04 -46.34 19.55
C LEU A 75 22.08 -46.82 18.53
N ASN A 76 22.17 -46.19 17.36
CA ASN A 76 23.20 -46.47 16.36
C ASN A 76 24.61 -46.12 16.85
N GLN A 77 24.76 -45.03 17.60
CA GLN A 77 26.04 -44.65 18.19
C GLN A 77 26.49 -45.63 19.26
N ALA A 78 25.59 -46.03 20.17
CA ALA A 78 25.89 -47.05 21.17
C ALA A 78 26.34 -48.38 20.53
N GLN A 79 25.73 -48.77 19.40
CA GLN A 79 26.14 -49.94 18.64
C GLN A 79 27.52 -49.80 17.99
N ARG A 80 27.88 -48.61 17.49
CA ARG A 80 29.23 -48.34 16.94
C ARG A 80 30.31 -48.32 17.98
N GLU A 81 29.98 -47.91 19.20
CA GLU A 81 30.90 -47.86 20.35
C GLU A 81 31.10 -49.25 21.01
N GLY A 82 30.60 -50.31 20.38
CA GLY A 82 30.83 -51.70 20.81
C GLY A 82 29.83 -52.19 21.87
N THR A 83 28.80 -51.43 22.19
CA THR A 83 27.74 -51.85 23.11
C THR A 83 26.87 -52.91 22.44
N GLN A 84 26.81 -54.13 23.01
CA GLN A 84 25.89 -55.18 22.53
C GLN A 84 24.46 -54.79 22.85
N LEU A 85 23.71 -54.40 21.80
CA LEU A 85 22.28 -54.07 21.92
C LEU A 85 21.46 -55.33 22.23
N THR A 86 20.58 -55.24 23.20
CA THR A 86 19.61 -56.29 23.50
C THR A 86 18.62 -56.48 22.33
N ASP A 87 17.99 -57.63 22.21
CA ASP A 87 17.02 -57.91 21.15
C ASP A 87 15.82 -56.94 21.19
N LYS A 88 15.46 -56.48 22.40
CA LYS A 88 14.45 -55.41 22.56
C LYS A 88 14.90 -54.09 21.97
N GLN A 89 16.14 -53.68 22.08
CA GLN A 89 16.72 -52.48 21.52
C GLN A 89 16.81 -52.57 19.98
N LYS A 90 17.20 -53.72 19.43
CA LYS A 90 17.21 -53.99 17.97
C LYS A 90 15.80 -53.92 17.39
N ALA A 91 14.81 -54.53 18.06
CA ALA A 91 13.42 -54.45 17.66
C ALA A 91 12.89 -53.01 17.72
N HIS A 92 13.32 -52.24 18.74
CA HIS A 92 12.96 -50.81 18.86
C HIS A 92 13.58 -49.95 17.75
N MET A 93 14.83 -50.21 17.36
CA MET A 93 15.49 -49.56 16.22
C MET A 93 14.72 -49.80 14.90
N ALA A 94 14.34 -51.07 14.66
CA ALA A 94 13.55 -51.40 13.45
C ALA A 94 12.19 -50.71 13.47
N ALA A 95 11.52 -50.65 14.60
CA ALA A 95 10.24 -49.93 14.74
C ALA A 95 10.39 -48.41 14.54
N LEU A 96 11.49 -47.80 15.06
CA LEU A 96 11.81 -46.39 14.85
C LEU A 96 12.10 -46.09 13.37
N ALA A 97 12.86 -46.95 12.69
CA ALA A 97 13.12 -46.81 11.25
C ALA A 97 11.82 -46.82 10.41
N ALA A 98 10.98 -47.81 10.69
CA ALA A 98 9.65 -47.88 10.02
C ALA A 98 8.74 -46.68 10.35
N LYS A 99 8.80 -46.17 11.59
CA LYS A 99 8.08 -44.99 12.01
C LYS A 99 8.58 -43.72 11.28
N LEU A 100 9.92 -43.60 11.15
CA LEU A 100 10.53 -42.49 10.41
C LEU A 100 10.13 -42.47 8.93
N GLU A 101 10.12 -43.64 8.29
CA GLU A 101 9.66 -43.75 6.89
C GLU A 101 8.21 -43.29 6.72
N ARG A 102 7.31 -43.77 7.60
CA ARG A 102 5.90 -43.33 7.61
C ARG A 102 5.76 -41.83 7.87
N LEU A 103 6.49 -41.28 8.81
CA LEU A 103 6.45 -39.84 9.14
C LEU A 103 7.02 -38.99 7.99
N ASN A 104 8.10 -39.44 7.33
CA ASN A 104 8.66 -38.74 6.17
C ASN A 104 7.69 -38.74 4.99
N SER A 105 7.02 -39.86 4.72
CA SER A 105 6.01 -39.99 3.69
C SER A 105 4.81 -39.06 3.97
N ALA A 106 4.31 -39.06 5.21
CA ALA A 106 3.24 -38.16 5.65
C ALA A 106 3.64 -36.68 5.50
N ARG A 107 4.86 -36.31 5.95
CA ARG A 107 5.38 -34.94 5.81
C ARG A 107 5.48 -34.51 4.34
N THR A 108 5.93 -35.40 3.45
CA THR A 108 6.01 -35.12 2.03
C THR A 108 4.63 -34.81 1.43
N GLN A 109 3.62 -35.60 1.78
CA GLN A 109 2.24 -35.36 1.35
C GLN A 109 1.67 -34.05 1.92
N GLU A 110 1.92 -33.78 3.19
CA GLU A 110 1.52 -32.51 3.84
C GLU A 110 2.18 -31.30 3.18
N MET A 111 3.48 -31.40 2.83
CA MET A 111 4.23 -30.35 2.12
C MET A 111 3.68 -30.07 0.72
N VAL A 112 3.26 -31.11 -0.01
CA VAL A 112 2.62 -30.94 -1.33
C VAL A 112 1.30 -30.19 -1.18
N LYS A 113 0.47 -30.56 -0.20
CA LYS A 113 -0.80 -29.87 0.09
C LYS A 113 -0.56 -28.45 0.56
N LEU A 114 0.45 -28.22 1.39
CA LEU A 114 0.83 -26.90 1.88
C LEU A 114 1.29 -25.97 0.73
N ARG A 115 2.08 -26.50 -0.22
CA ARG A 115 2.48 -25.78 -1.42
C ARG A 115 1.27 -25.37 -2.28
N ALA A 116 0.33 -26.31 -2.48
CA ALA A 116 -0.89 -26.02 -3.24
C ALA A 116 -1.74 -24.94 -2.55
N ALA A 117 -1.94 -25.03 -1.23
CA ALA A 117 -2.64 -24.01 -0.45
C ALA A 117 -1.91 -22.65 -0.49
N SER A 118 -0.58 -22.65 -0.44
CA SER A 118 0.25 -21.46 -0.59
C SER A 118 0.10 -20.81 -1.97
N GLN A 119 0.08 -21.62 -3.03
CA GLN A 119 -0.15 -21.14 -4.39
C GLN A 119 -1.55 -20.52 -4.56
N ALA A 120 -2.56 -21.18 -4.01
CA ALA A 120 -3.92 -20.68 -4.04
C ALA A 120 -4.06 -19.34 -3.27
N LEU A 121 -3.39 -19.17 -2.12
CA LEU A 121 -3.37 -17.89 -1.40
C LEU A 121 -2.63 -16.81 -2.19
N ARG A 122 -1.55 -17.13 -2.87
CA ARG A 122 -0.81 -16.18 -3.73
C ARG A 122 -1.61 -15.71 -4.94
N SER A 123 -2.43 -16.59 -5.55
CA SER A 123 -3.31 -16.21 -6.67
C SER A 123 -4.40 -15.21 -6.24
N HIS A 124 -4.69 -15.13 -4.92
CA HIS A 124 -5.55 -14.12 -4.31
C HIS A 124 -4.77 -12.90 -3.77
N GLY A 125 -3.48 -12.73 -4.15
CA GLY A 125 -2.67 -11.58 -3.76
C GLY A 125 -2.13 -11.63 -2.32
N VAL A 126 -2.23 -12.77 -1.62
CA VAL A 126 -1.74 -12.91 -0.24
C VAL A 126 -0.26 -13.26 -0.22
N SER A 127 0.59 -12.37 0.31
CA SER A 127 2.00 -12.66 0.54
C SER A 127 2.16 -13.46 1.84
N LEU A 128 2.86 -14.60 1.76
CA LEU A 128 3.06 -15.54 2.88
C LEU A 128 4.38 -15.31 3.66
N VAL A 129 5.09 -14.24 3.34
CA VAL A 129 6.35 -13.87 4.02
C VAL A 129 6.03 -13.12 5.31
N GLY A 130 6.18 -13.78 6.46
CA GLY A 130 5.87 -13.22 7.78
C GLY A 130 4.45 -13.52 8.30
N SER A 131 3.97 -14.69 8.04
CA SER A 131 2.63 -15.25 7.93
C SER A 131 1.49 -14.80 8.88
N ASP A 132 1.70 -14.55 10.15
CA ASP A 132 0.54 -14.33 11.04
C ASP A 132 0.01 -12.89 11.04
N ARG A 133 0.88 -11.90 10.98
CA ARG A 133 0.46 -10.47 10.95
C ARG A 133 -0.09 -10.05 9.59
N THR A 134 0.45 -10.58 8.50
CA THR A 134 0.04 -10.23 7.13
C THR A 134 -1.34 -10.84 6.80
N ILE A 135 -1.59 -12.08 7.22
CA ILE A 135 -2.89 -12.73 7.06
C ILE A 135 -3.94 -12.03 7.92
N GLN A 136 -3.65 -11.69 9.17
CA GLN A 136 -4.56 -10.93 10.03
C GLN A 136 -4.81 -9.50 9.51
N SER A 137 -3.83 -8.85 8.89
CA SER A 137 -4.03 -7.54 8.26
C SER A 137 -4.89 -7.64 7.00
N ALA A 138 -4.71 -8.68 6.19
CA ALA A 138 -5.56 -8.97 5.03
C ALA A 138 -7.01 -9.28 5.46
N ILE A 139 -7.21 -10.08 6.52
CA ILE A 139 -8.53 -10.37 7.08
C ILE A 139 -9.20 -9.08 7.58
N ARG A 140 -8.49 -8.23 8.34
CA ARG A 140 -9.01 -6.94 8.80
C ARG A 140 -9.38 -5.99 7.66
N ARG A 141 -8.55 -5.88 6.62
CA ARG A 141 -8.88 -5.10 5.41
C ARG A 141 -10.11 -5.65 4.71
N THR A 142 -10.24 -6.97 4.65
CA THR A 142 -11.38 -7.65 4.07
C THR A 142 -12.66 -7.42 4.88
N GLU A 143 -12.57 -7.42 6.22
CA GLU A 143 -13.69 -7.07 7.10
C GLU A 143 -14.10 -5.60 6.96
N GLN A 144 -13.15 -4.68 6.86
CA GLN A 144 -13.42 -3.26 6.60
C GLN A 144 -14.08 -3.05 5.23
N TYR A 145 -13.59 -3.76 4.21
CA TYR A 145 -14.18 -3.74 2.87
C TYR A 145 -15.61 -4.30 2.88
N ASN A 146 -15.84 -5.41 3.58
CA ASN A 146 -17.18 -5.98 3.76
C ASN A 146 -18.13 -5.03 4.49
N GLN A 147 -17.67 -4.33 5.53
CA GLN A 147 -18.48 -3.32 6.21
C GLN A 147 -18.85 -2.16 5.27
N THR A 148 -17.94 -1.76 4.39
CA THR A 148 -18.20 -0.74 3.38
C THR A 148 -19.21 -1.23 2.35
N LEU A 149 -19.05 -2.46 1.86
CA LEU A 149 -20.01 -3.10 0.95
C LEU A 149 -21.41 -3.28 1.57
N GLU A 150 -21.49 -3.64 2.85
CA GLU A 150 -22.76 -3.72 3.57
C GLU A 150 -23.45 -2.35 3.70
N ARG A 151 -22.67 -1.27 3.90
CA ARG A 151 -23.20 0.11 3.90
C ARG A 151 -23.72 0.50 2.52
N GLU A 152 -22.96 0.23 1.47
CA GLU A 152 -23.38 0.49 0.09
C GLU A 152 -24.60 -0.33 -0.30
N ARG A 153 -24.66 -1.60 0.11
CA ARG A 153 -25.83 -2.46 -0.08
C ARG A 153 -27.08 -1.92 0.61
N ARG A 154 -26.95 -1.40 1.83
CA ARG A 154 -28.06 -0.73 2.54
C ARG A 154 -28.50 0.55 1.83
N GLN A 155 -27.57 1.32 1.29
CA GLN A 155 -27.87 2.52 0.48
C GLN A 155 -28.59 2.15 -0.82
N LEU A 156 -28.14 1.11 -1.53
CA LEU A 156 -28.81 0.58 -2.73
C LEU A 156 -30.21 0.02 -2.40
N ALA A 157 -30.36 -0.66 -1.27
CA ALA A 157 -31.67 -1.13 -0.83
C ALA A 157 -32.62 0.02 -0.52
N ALA A 158 -32.12 1.12 0.10
CA ALA A 158 -32.91 2.32 0.35
C ALA A 158 -33.33 3.02 -0.96
N VAL A 159 -32.44 3.10 -1.95
CA VAL A 159 -32.73 3.62 -3.29
C VAL A 159 -33.77 2.72 -4.00
N THR A 160 -33.65 1.42 -3.88
CA THR A 160 -34.59 0.45 -4.48
C THR A 160 -35.98 0.53 -3.82
N GLN A 161 -36.04 0.72 -2.49
CA GLN A 161 -37.29 0.94 -1.76
C GLN A 161 -37.94 2.30 -2.12
N ALA A 162 -37.14 3.36 -2.23
CA ALA A 162 -37.63 4.67 -2.67
C ALA A 162 -38.22 4.59 -4.07
N ARG A 163 -37.62 3.79 -4.93
CA ARG A 163 -38.10 3.55 -6.30
C ARG A 163 -39.38 2.71 -6.31
N ALA A 164 -39.48 1.66 -5.52
CA ALA A 164 -40.71 0.86 -5.41
C ALA A 164 -41.90 1.73 -4.93
N ARG A 165 -41.65 2.65 -4.01
CA ARG A 165 -42.66 3.65 -3.58
C ARG A 165 -43.04 4.61 -4.69
N TYR A 166 -42.07 5.03 -5.53
CA TYR A 166 -42.31 5.88 -6.69
C TYR A 166 -43.14 5.17 -7.77
N ASP A 167 -42.81 3.91 -8.08
CA ASP A 167 -43.56 3.08 -9.03
C ASP A 167 -45.00 2.83 -8.54
N GLN A 168 -45.20 2.64 -7.22
CA GLN A 168 -46.51 2.54 -6.59
C GLN A 168 -47.29 3.85 -6.68
N MET A 169 -46.63 5.01 -6.47
CA MET A 169 -47.24 6.32 -6.67
C MET A 169 -47.61 6.58 -8.13
N GLN A 170 -46.80 6.16 -9.09
CA GLN A 170 -47.15 6.27 -10.53
C GLN A 170 -48.35 5.40 -10.89
N GLN A 171 -48.42 4.18 -10.39
CA GLN A 171 -49.59 3.32 -10.58
C GLN A 171 -50.86 3.90 -9.96
N THR A 172 -50.73 4.54 -8.78
CA THR A 172 -51.84 5.22 -8.10
C THR A 172 -52.23 6.50 -8.83
N ALA A 173 -51.27 7.25 -9.34
CA ALA A 173 -51.53 8.45 -10.18
C ALA A 173 -52.19 8.08 -11.53
N GLY A 174 -51.85 6.91 -12.10
CA GLY A 174 -52.49 6.37 -13.29
C GLY A 174 -53.97 6.03 -13.07
N LYS A 175 -54.35 5.58 -11.86
CA LYS A 175 -55.70 5.28 -11.45
C LYS A 175 -56.53 6.55 -11.12
N LEU A 176 -55.89 7.64 -10.74
CA LEU A 176 -56.49 8.93 -10.46
C LEU A 176 -56.69 9.80 -11.72
N ARG A 177 -56.24 9.37 -12.89
CA ARG A 177 -56.40 10.07 -14.17
C ARG A 177 -57.81 10.01 -14.75
N GLY A 178 -58.75 9.37 -14.03
CA GLY A 178 -60.16 9.33 -14.34
C GLY A 178 -61.00 10.49 -13.75
N GLY A 179 -60.47 11.45 -13.03
CA GLY A 179 -61.21 12.54 -12.42
C GLY A 179 -60.34 13.64 -11.83
N GLY A 180 -60.16 14.71 -12.53
CA GLY A 180 -59.99 16.08 -12.01
C GLY A 180 -58.60 16.51 -11.50
N THR A 181 -58.11 17.54 -12.19
CA THR A 181 -57.25 18.67 -11.77
C THR A 181 -55.71 18.50 -11.73
N MET A 182 -55.10 19.07 -12.74
CA MET A 182 -53.71 19.52 -12.87
C MET A 182 -53.30 20.46 -11.72
N ALA A 183 -52.54 19.98 -10.76
CA ALA A 183 -51.76 20.88 -9.88
C ALA A 183 -50.50 20.28 -9.22
N VAL A 184 -50.22 18.95 -9.32
CA VAL A 184 -49.14 18.33 -8.57
C VAL A 184 -47.98 17.82 -9.44
N ALA A 185 -48.13 17.83 -10.76
CA ALA A 185 -47.09 17.25 -11.65
C ALA A 185 -45.86 18.20 -11.88
N GLY A 186 -45.97 19.47 -11.52
CA GLY A 186 -44.86 20.45 -11.71
C GLY A 186 -43.78 20.40 -10.62
N ALA A 187 -44.16 20.03 -9.37
CA ALA A 187 -43.23 20.07 -8.23
C ALA A 187 -42.32 18.87 -8.16
N THR A 188 -42.74 17.70 -8.64
CA THR A 188 -41.96 16.47 -8.55
C THR A 188 -40.89 16.34 -9.65
N ALA A 189 -41.16 16.86 -10.84
CA ALA A 189 -40.17 16.86 -11.93
C ALA A 189 -39.04 17.88 -11.67
N ALA A 190 -39.37 19.05 -11.10
CA ALA A 190 -38.39 20.04 -10.69
C ALA A 190 -37.52 19.56 -9.53
N GLY A 191 -38.09 18.84 -8.55
CA GLY A 191 -37.33 18.25 -7.43
C GLY A 191 -36.37 17.13 -7.86
N TYR A 192 -36.74 16.35 -8.89
CA TYR A 192 -35.88 15.25 -9.39
C TYR A 192 -34.73 15.78 -10.29
N ALA A 193 -34.97 16.81 -11.07
CA ALA A 193 -33.94 17.51 -11.84
C ALA A 193 -32.98 18.26 -10.89
N ALA A 194 -33.52 18.96 -9.87
CA ALA A 194 -32.72 19.63 -8.85
C ALA A 194 -31.84 18.64 -8.05
N GLY A 195 -32.35 17.46 -7.69
CA GLY A 195 -31.58 16.43 -6.96
C GLY A 195 -30.37 15.89 -7.75
N ARG A 196 -30.45 15.86 -9.07
CA ARG A 196 -29.34 15.41 -9.93
C ARG A 196 -28.27 16.49 -10.16
N PHE A 197 -28.70 17.77 -10.19
CA PHE A 197 -27.79 18.92 -10.22
C PHE A 197 -27.15 19.20 -8.85
N LEU A 198 -27.80 18.81 -7.75
CA LEU A 198 -27.30 19.04 -6.39
C LEU A 198 -26.41 17.91 -5.85
N SER A 199 -26.41 16.74 -6.48
CA SER A 199 -25.63 15.57 -6.04
C SER A 199 -24.12 15.84 -5.92
N PRO A 200 -23.43 16.49 -6.87
CA PRO A 200 -22.04 16.89 -6.69
C PRO A 200 -21.84 17.94 -5.60
N ALA A 201 -22.77 18.88 -5.45
CA ALA A 201 -22.71 19.91 -4.41
C ALA A 201 -22.87 19.31 -3.01
N VAL A 202 -23.76 18.32 -2.84
CA VAL A 202 -23.95 17.60 -1.57
C VAL A 202 -22.69 16.78 -1.20
N GLY A 203 -22.03 16.16 -2.18
CA GLY A 203 -20.77 15.47 -1.99
C GLY A 203 -19.67 16.41 -1.52
N PHE A 204 -19.50 17.52 -2.19
CA PHE A 204 -18.54 18.56 -1.85
C PHE A 204 -18.78 19.15 -0.45
N ASP A 205 -20.03 19.51 -0.12
CA ASP A 205 -20.37 20.07 1.19
C ASP A 205 -20.17 19.08 2.33
N ARG A 206 -20.35 17.79 2.08
CA ARG A 206 -20.05 16.74 3.05
C ARG A 206 -18.56 16.63 3.32
N GLU A 207 -17.70 16.61 2.28
CA GLU A 207 -16.25 16.56 2.46
C GLU A 207 -15.74 17.86 3.12
N MET A 208 -16.27 19.03 2.75
CA MET A 208 -15.93 20.28 3.43
C MET A 208 -16.36 20.30 4.91
N SER A 209 -17.48 19.67 5.25
CA SER A 209 -17.87 19.50 6.65
C SER A 209 -16.92 18.56 7.41
N ARG A 210 -16.34 17.57 6.73
CA ARG A 210 -15.28 16.70 7.27
C ARG A 210 -13.99 17.49 7.49
N VAL A 211 -13.57 18.31 6.53
CA VAL A 211 -12.43 19.23 6.66
C VAL A 211 -12.61 20.13 7.88
N GLN A 212 -13.79 20.74 8.02
CA GLN A 212 -14.11 21.59 9.17
C GLN A 212 -13.99 20.85 10.51
N ALA A 213 -14.56 19.65 10.59
CA ALA A 213 -14.52 18.85 11.82
C ALA A 213 -13.08 18.46 12.20
N LEU A 214 -12.24 18.11 11.23
CA LEU A 214 -10.85 17.70 11.44
C LEU A 214 -9.94 18.87 11.80
N THR A 215 -10.11 20.01 11.12
CA THR A 215 -9.33 21.24 11.40
C THR A 215 -9.85 22.03 12.61
N ARG A 216 -11.07 21.69 13.11
CA ARG A 216 -11.75 22.37 14.23
C ARG A 216 -11.96 23.87 14.02
N ILE A 217 -12.05 24.31 12.77
CA ILE A 217 -12.32 25.73 12.44
C ILE A 217 -13.82 25.98 12.31
N ASP A 218 -14.23 27.23 12.49
CA ASP A 218 -15.60 27.65 12.29
C ASP A 218 -15.94 27.76 10.79
N LYS A 219 -17.18 27.40 10.41
CA LYS A 219 -17.67 27.52 9.03
C LYS A 219 -17.68 28.97 8.52
N SER A 220 -17.81 29.94 9.43
CA SER A 220 -17.78 31.36 9.11
C SER A 220 -16.36 31.94 9.05
N SER A 221 -15.33 31.15 9.35
CA SER A 221 -13.95 31.62 9.35
C SER A 221 -13.42 31.88 7.94
N VAL A 222 -12.48 32.82 7.86
CA VAL A 222 -11.76 33.13 6.61
C VAL A 222 -10.99 31.89 6.11
N ASP A 223 -10.41 31.11 7.02
CA ASP A 223 -9.66 29.89 6.71
C ASP A 223 -10.55 28.82 6.06
N PHE A 224 -11.77 28.62 6.58
CA PHE A 224 -12.71 27.68 5.97
C PHE A 224 -13.15 28.13 4.57
N SER A 225 -13.41 29.42 4.41
CA SER A 225 -13.74 29.98 3.09
C SER A 225 -12.60 29.82 2.09
N ALA A 226 -11.35 30.04 2.54
CA ALA A 226 -10.15 29.88 1.70
C ALA A 226 -9.93 28.43 1.27
N LEU A 227 -10.10 27.44 2.18
CA LEU A 227 -10.05 26.02 1.83
C LEU A 227 -11.13 25.63 0.83
N ARG A 228 -12.35 26.14 1.03
CA ARG A 228 -13.49 25.88 0.12
C ARG A 228 -13.23 26.42 -1.28
N GLU A 229 -12.73 27.65 -1.38
CA GLU A 229 -12.40 28.27 -2.68
C GLU A 229 -11.21 27.55 -3.35
N GLN A 230 -10.20 27.15 -2.59
CA GLN A 230 -9.09 26.35 -3.12
C GLN A 230 -9.59 25.02 -3.71
N ALA A 231 -10.46 24.30 -3.01
CA ALA A 231 -10.99 23.03 -3.51
C ALA A 231 -11.82 23.21 -4.79
N LYS A 232 -12.61 24.30 -4.88
CA LYS A 232 -13.33 24.64 -6.11
C LYS A 232 -12.39 24.96 -7.26
N LYS A 233 -11.36 25.77 -7.01
CA LYS A 233 -10.38 26.17 -8.01
C LYS A 233 -9.64 24.95 -8.55
N LEU A 234 -9.10 24.11 -7.68
CA LEU A 234 -8.38 22.90 -8.07
C LEU A 234 -9.27 21.91 -8.82
N GLY A 235 -10.54 21.77 -8.41
CA GLY A 235 -11.51 20.94 -9.12
C GLY A 235 -11.92 21.48 -10.50
N ALA A 236 -11.71 22.78 -10.77
CA ALA A 236 -11.95 23.39 -12.07
C ALA A 236 -10.70 23.35 -12.98
N GLU A 237 -9.51 23.40 -12.40
CA GLU A 237 -8.23 23.53 -13.12
C GLU A 237 -7.50 22.19 -13.32
N THR A 238 -7.93 21.11 -12.66
CA THR A 238 -7.30 19.80 -12.73
C THR A 238 -8.27 18.71 -13.16
N GLN A 239 -7.79 17.49 -13.35
CA GLN A 239 -8.63 16.31 -13.65
C GLN A 239 -9.45 15.83 -12.43
N PHE A 240 -9.13 16.30 -11.24
CA PHE A 240 -9.87 15.99 -10.02
C PHE A 240 -11.16 16.80 -9.93
N THR A 241 -12.17 16.23 -9.27
CA THR A 241 -13.38 16.97 -8.94
C THR A 241 -13.18 17.88 -7.74
N THR A 242 -14.09 18.83 -7.52
CA THR A 242 -14.12 19.65 -6.29
C THR A 242 -14.22 18.80 -5.03
N THR A 243 -14.90 17.64 -5.11
CA THR A 243 -15.06 16.67 -4.02
C THR A 243 -13.74 15.98 -3.73
N ASP A 244 -12.97 15.59 -4.76
CA ASP A 244 -11.66 14.96 -4.58
C ASP A 244 -10.68 15.95 -3.94
N ALA A 245 -10.66 17.19 -4.38
CA ALA A 245 -9.82 18.23 -3.77
C ALA A 245 -10.19 18.46 -2.28
N ALA A 246 -11.48 18.51 -1.96
CA ALA A 246 -11.94 18.59 -0.57
C ALA A 246 -11.57 17.33 0.25
N SER A 247 -11.62 16.15 -0.36
CA SER A 247 -11.15 14.91 0.27
C SER A 247 -9.65 14.97 0.54
N GLY A 248 -8.83 15.44 -0.40
CA GLY A 248 -7.40 15.67 -0.20
C GLY A 248 -7.13 16.62 0.99
N GLN A 249 -7.88 17.71 1.11
CA GLN A 249 -7.81 18.60 2.28
C GLN A 249 -8.14 17.85 3.59
N ALA A 250 -9.15 16.97 3.57
CA ALA A 250 -9.51 16.18 4.75
C ALA A 250 -8.40 15.19 5.14
N PHE A 251 -7.69 14.58 4.18
CA PHE A 251 -6.55 13.72 4.48
C PHE A 251 -5.39 14.48 5.11
N LEU A 252 -5.04 15.66 4.58
CA LEU A 252 -4.00 16.52 5.17
C LEU A 252 -4.41 17.01 6.57
N ALA A 253 -5.69 17.34 6.77
CA ALA A 253 -6.22 17.69 8.10
C ALA A 253 -6.11 16.52 9.10
N MET A 254 -6.35 15.27 8.67
CA MET A 254 -6.13 14.08 9.51
C MET A 254 -4.64 13.89 9.85
N ALA A 255 -3.74 14.28 8.97
CA ALA A 255 -2.30 14.30 9.23
C ALA A 255 -1.87 15.44 10.19
N GLY A 256 -2.82 16.25 10.67
CA GLY A 256 -2.58 17.33 11.63
C GLY A 256 -2.16 18.67 11.01
N PHE A 257 -2.34 18.84 9.70
CA PHE A 257 -1.98 20.10 9.02
C PHE A 257 -2.97 21.20 9.38
N THR A 258 -2.45 22.40 9.61
CA THR A 258 -3.27 23.61 9.77
C THR A 258 -3.94 24.00 8.46
N PRO A 259 -4.98 24.84 8.47
CA PRO A 259 -5.64 25.30 7.24
C PRO A 259 -4.67 25.91 6.22
N GLN A 260 -3.71 26.71 6.68
CA GLN A 260 -2.67 27.33 5.85
C GLN A 260 -1.70 26.29 5.29
N ALA A 261 -1.33 25.29 6.10
CA ALA A 261 -0.48 24.18 5.68
C ALA A 261 -1.18 23.30 4.63
N ILE A 262 -2.49 23.06 4.78
CA ILE A 262 -3.31 22.32 3.80
C ILE A 262 -3.34 23.07 2.47
N GLN A 263 -3.57 24.39 2.52
CA GLN A 263 -3.58 25.22 1.30
C GLN A 263 -2.25 25.19 0.56
N ALA A 264 -1.14 25.22 1.30
CA ALA A 264 0.20 25.18 0.73
C ALA A 264 0.54 23.79 0.15
N ALA A 265 0.12 22.71 0.80
CA ALA A 265 0.53 21.35 0.46
C ALA A 265 -0.32 20.71 -0.64
N LEU A 266 -1.61 21.02 -0.72
CA LEU A 266 -2.56 20.32 -1.59
C LEU A 266 -2.19 20.34 -3.08
N PRO A 267 -1.71 21.44 -3.69
CA PRO A 267 -1.33 21.43 -5.10
C PRO A 267 -0.25 20.43 -5.44
N GLY A 268 0.79 20.31 -4.62
CA GLY A 268 1.85 19.34 -4.81
C GLY A 268 1.36 17.90 -4.71
N VAL A 269 0.50 17.60 -3.74
CA VAL A 269 -0.11 16.27 -3.58
C VAL A 269 -0.96 15.90 -4.79
N LEU A 270 -1.76 16.84 -5.31
CA LEU A 270 -2.58 16.62 -6.51
C LEU A 270 -1.73 16.31 -7.74
N ASN A 271 -0.68 17.10 -7.98
CA ASN A 271 0.23 16.88 -9.11
C ASN A 271 0.91 15.50 -9.00
N MET A 272 1.39 15.13 -7.82
CA MET A 272 2.03 13.84 -7.58
C MET A 272 1.05 12.67 -7.74
N ALA A 273 -0.19 12.81 -7.27
CA ALA A 273 -1.23 11.81 -7.43
C ALA A 273 -1.56 11.57 -8.91
N LEU A 274 -1.68 12.65 -9.71
CA LEU A 274 -1.87 12.57 -11.17
C LEU A 274 -0.68 11.89 -11.85
N ALA A 275 0.53 12.35 -11.56
CA ALA A 275 1.74 11.82 -12.17
C ALA A 275 1.96 10.33 -11.83
N GLY A 276 1.61 9.89 -10.62
CA GLY A 276 1.75 8.52 -10.14
C GLY A 276 0.57 7.61 -10.46
N GLY A 277 -0.54 8.16 -11.00
CA GLY A 277 -1.78 7.40 -11.21
C GLY A 277 -2.35 6.81 -9.92
N MET A 278 -2.13 7.48 -8.79
CA MET A 278 -2.47 7.00 -7.45
C MET A 278 -3.68 7.76 -6.89
N ASP A 279 -4.42 7.13 -5.97
CA ASP A 279 -5.48 7.79 -5.21
C ASP A 279 -4.94 8.99 -4.42
N LEU A 280 -5.73 10.08 -4.40
CA LEU A 280 -5.32 11.32 -3.75
C LEU A 280 -5.10 11.15 -2.25
N GLY A 281 -5.92 10.33 -1.58
CA GLY A 281 -5.78 10.07 -0.16
C GLY A 281 -4.51 9.30 0.17
N GLU A 282 -4.18 8.29 -0.63
CA GLU A 282 -2.95 7.51 -0.47
C GLU A 282 -1.71 8.37 -0.76
N SER A 283 -1.77 9.22 -1.78
CA SER A 283 -0.71 10.18 -2.10
C SER A 283 -0.50 11.21 -0.97
N ALA A 284 -1.59 11.70 -0.37
CA ALA A 284 -1.54 12.61 0.78
C ALA A 284 -0.94 11.92 2.02
N ASP A 285 -1.30 10.66 2.28
CA ASP A 285 -0.73 9.89 3.40
C ASP A 285 0.77 9.69 3.24
N ILE A 286 1.22 9.25 2.06
CA ILE A 286 2.64 9.06 1.77
C ILE A 286 3.42 10.36 1.94
N SER A 287 2.99 11.43 1.30
CA SER A 287 3.72 12.70 1.28
C SER A 287 3.74 13.41 2.63
N SER A 288 2.63 13.40 3.37
CA SER A 288 2.57 13.98 4.72
C SER A 288 3.43 13.22 5.72
N ASN A 289 3.48 11.88 5.62
CA ASN A 289 4.37 11.06 6.43
C ASN A 289 5.84 11.37 6.12
N ILE A 290 6.22 11.53 4.85
CA ILE A 290 7.59 11.89 4.46
C ILE A 290 7.95 13.28 4.97
N LEU A 291 7.08 14.29 4.81
CA LEU A 291 7.31 15.61 5.40
C LEU A 291 7.59 15.52 6.90
N SER A 292 6.77 14.76 7.64
CA SER A 292 6.92 14.58 9.08
C SER A 292 8.22 13.86 9.45
N GLN A 293 8.60 12.79 8.72
CA GLN A 293 9.83 12.03 8.95
C GLN A 293 11.09 12.88 8.78
N PHE A 294 11.09 13.76 7.77
CA PHE A 294 12.22 14.65 7.47
C PHE A 294 12.10 16.02 8.14
N ARG A 295 11.06 16.25 8.97
CA ARG A 295 10.80 17.50 9.69
C ARG A 295 10.76 18.73 8.76
N LEU A 296 10.18 18.54 7.58
CA LEU A 296 10.03 19.58 6.56
C LEU A 296 8.77 20.42 6.83
N ASP A 297 8.82 21.70 6.45
CA ASP A 297 7.65 22.57 6.49
C ASP A 297 6.60 22.11 5.45
N PRO A 298 5.30 22.16 5.75
CA PRO A 298 4.25 21.88 4.77
C PRO A 298 4.37 22.62 3.44
N LYS A 299 5.00 23.80 3.43
CA LYS A 299 5.29 24.56 2.20
C LYS A 299 6.30 23.87 1.27
N GLU A 300 7.05 22.91 1.79
CA GLU A 300 7.99 22.11 0.99
C GLU A 300 7.31 20.89 0.31
N MET A 301 5.97 20.79 0.40
CA MET A 301 5.24 19.68 -0.23
C MET A 301 5.47 19.60 -1.74
N ASP A 302 5.53 20.74 -2.44
CA ASP A 302 5.84 20.76 -3.87
C ASP A 302 7.21 20.16 -4.15
N ARG A 303 8.23 20.51 -3.34
CA ARG A 303 9.58 19.93 -3.43
C ARG A 303 9.56 18.42 -3.19
N VAL A 304 8.87 17.95 -2.15
CA VAL A 304 8.75 16.51 -1.86
C VAL A 304 8.05 15.80 -3.01
N SER A 305 6.96 16.36 -3.52
CA SER A 305 6.21 15.81 -4.67
C SER A 305 7.08 15.73 -5.92
N ASP A 306 7.87 16.75 -6.19
CA ASP A 306 8.80 16.80 -7.32
C ASP A 306 9.91 15.74 -7.20
N VAL A 307 10.49 15.58 -6.00
CA VAL A 307 11.54 14.58 -5.71
C VAL A 307 10.99 13.17 -5.90
N LEU A 308 9.81 12.87 -5.36
CA LEU A 308 9.20 11.55 -5.49
C LEU A 308 8.83 11.26 -6.95
N THR A 309 8.25 12.23 -7.65
CA THR A 309 7.90 12.11 -9.08
C THR A 309 9.16 11.91 -9.91
N GLY A 310 10.19 12.71 -9.65
CA GLY A 310 11.48 12.57 -10.31
C GLY A 310 12.11 11.20 -10.14
N ALA A 311 11.89 10.55 -9.00
CA ALA A 311 12.41 9.21 -8.74
C ALA A 311 11.63 8.13 -9.50
N PHE A 312 10.30 8.05 -9.37
CA PHE A 312 9.55 6.98 -10.04
C PHE A 312 9.50 7.13 -11.57
N THR A 313 9.71 8.32 -12.10
CA THR A 313 9.82 8.51 -13.55
C THR A 313 11.19 8.14 -14.13
N ARG A 314 12.23 7.99 -13.28
CA ARG A 314 13.62 7.72 -13.71
C ARG A 314 14.16 6.36 -13.24
N THR A 315 13.42 5.65 -12.40
CA THR A 315 13.85 4.37 -11.84
C THR A 315 12.73 3.33 -11.91
N ASN A 316 13.10 2.06 -11.73
CA ASN A 316 12.15 0.95 -11.82
C ASN A 316 11.32 0.78 -10.53
N THR A 317 10.62 1.84 -10.13
CA THR A 317 9.74 1.86 -8.95
C THR A 317 8.49 2.69 -9.23
N ASP A 318 7.60 2.75 -8.25
CA ASP A 318 6.39 3.56 -8.23
C ASP A 318 6.27 4.30 -6.90
N LEU A 319 5.31 5.21 -6.81
CA LEU A 319 5.09 6.02 -5.62
C LEU A 319 4.74 5.19 -4.39
N GLN A 320 3.98 4.09 -4.56
CA GLN A 320 3.61 3.17 -3.49
C GLN A 320 4.84 2.46 -2.91
N ASN A 321 5.72 1.94 -3.76
CA ASN A 321 6.96 1.28 -3.34
C ASN A 321 7.93 2.26 -2.66
N ILE A 322 8.02 3.52 -3.14
CA ILE A 322 8.82 4.55 -2.47
C ILE A 322 8.23 4.86 -1.09
N GLY A 323 6.92 5.08 -1.01
CA GLY A 323 6.22 5.31 0.26
C GLY A 323 6.40 4.17 1.25
N GLU A 324 6.31 2.91 0.80
CA GLU A 324 6.54 1.74 1.64
C GLU A 324 8.01 1.67 2.13
N ALA A 325 9.00 1.96 1.28
CA ALA A 325 10.40 2.01 1.69
C ALA A 325 10.66 3.13 2.73
N MET A 326 10.07 4.30 2.52
CA MET A 326 10.19 5.45 3.43
C MET A 326 9.64 5.16 4.82
N LYS A 327 8.56 4.37 4.96
CA LYS A 327 8.03 3.96 6.27
C LYS A 327 9.07 3.29 7.15
N TYR A 328 10.02 2.56 6.57
CA TYR A 328 11.08 1.86 7.29
C TYR A 328 12.35 2.70 7.44
N ALA A 329 12.74 3.42 6.41
CA ALA A 329 14.03 4.11 6.35
C ALA A 329 13.98 5.60 6.70
N GLY A 330 12.85 6.28 6.41
CA GLY A 330 12.78 7.74 6.42
C GLY A 330 13.19 8.39 7.74
N THR A 331 12.58 7.99 8.86
CA THR A 331 12.90 8.56 10.18
C THR A 331 14.36 8.28 10.59
N GLY A 332 14.84 7.06 10.34
CA GLY A 332 16.21 6.68 10.72
C GLY A 332 17.25 7.45 9.94
N LEU A 333 17.10 7.55 8.62
CA LEU A 333 18.03 8.29 7.78
C LEU A 333 17.97 9.80 8.04
N SER A 334 16.78 10.35 8.21
CA SER A 334 16.59 11.76 8.59
C SER A 334 17.33 12.09 9.89
N SER A 335 17.31 11.19 10.89
CA SER A 335 18.04 11.39 12.15
C SER A 335 19.55 11.37 11.98
N LEU A 336 20.07 10.75 10.92
CA LEU A 336 21.49 10.74 10.54
C LEU A 336 21.87 11.94 9.66
N GLY A 337 20.93 12.85 9.37
CA GLY A 337 21.15 14.03 8.53
C GLY A 337 21.06 13.74 7.03
N VAL A 338 20.60 12.57 6.63
CA VAL A 338 20.37 12.22 5.21
C VAL A 338 19.11 12.91 4.73
N SER A 339 19.17 13.61 3.61
CA SER A 339 18.03 14.36 3.06
C SER A 339 16.98 13.46 2.39
N VAL A 340 15.81 14.05 2.09
CA VAL A 340 14.76 13.35 1.36
C VAL A 340 15.22 12.96 -0.05
N GLU A 341 15.98 13.82 -0.73
CA GLU A 341 16.55 13.56 -2.06
C GLU A 341 17.54 12.39 -2.02
N GLN A 342 18.45 12.39 -1.05
CA GLN A 342 19.43 11.32 -0.87
C GLN A 342 18.73 9.99 -0.58
N THR A 343 17.77 9.99 0.35
CA THR A 343 17.01 8.77 0.71
C THR A 343 16.22 8.25 -0.48
N THR A 344 15.54 9.14 -1.21
CA THR A 344 14.75 8.77 -2.40
C THR A 344 15.64 8.26 -3.52
N ALA A 345 16.80 8.88 -3.75
CA ALA A 345 17.77 8.41 -4.75
C ALA A 345 18.30 7.00 -4.42
N MET A 346 18.62 6.74 -3.15
CA MET A 346 19.06 5.41 -2.71
C MET A 346 17.96 4.35 -2.88
N ILE A 347 16.71 4.66 -2.55
CA ILE A 347 15.57 3.78 -2.81
C ILE A 347 15.40 3.51 -4.30
N GLY A 348 15.56 4.53 -5.14
CA GLY A 348 15.47 4.41 -6.60
C GLY A 348 16.51 3.49 -7.21
N VAL A 349 17.80 3.67 -6.86
CA VAL A 349 18.86 2.79 -7.38
C VAL A 349 18.74 1.36 -6.86
N MET A 350 18.29 1.16 -5.63
CA MET A 350 17.97 -0.17 -5.11
C MET A 350 16.83 -0.83 -5.88
N ALA A 351 15.83 -0.07 -6.28
CA ALA A 351 14.71 -0.57 -7.07
C ALA A 351 15.11 -1.02 -8.47
N ASN A 352 16.11 -0.38 -9.08
CA ASN A 352 16.66 -0.78 -10.38
C ASN A 352 17.27 -2.19 -10.36
N VAL A 353 17.78 -2.64 -9.20
CA VAL A 353 18.29 -4.01 -9.01
C VAL A 353 17.26 -4.95 -8.36
N GLY A 354 15.99 -4.54 -8.33
CA GLY A 354 14.87 -5.37 -7.86
C GLY A 354 14.60 -5.32 -6.34
N LEU A 355 15.32 -4.49 -5.59
CA LEU A 355 15.06 -4.26 -4.16
C LEU A 355 14.06 -3.11 -4.01
N ARG A 356 12.78 -3.42 -3.72
CA ARG A 356 11.68 -2.44 -3.70
C ARG A 356 10.89 -2.50 -2.39
N GLY A 357 10.11 -1.45 -2.11
CA GLY A 357 9.18 -1.37 -0.99
C GLY A 357 9.86 -1.64 0.35
N SER A 358 9.25 -2.46 1.18
CA SER A 358 9.75 -2.80 2.51
C SER A 358 11.14 -3.43 2.53
N ILE A 359 11.52 -4.17 1.46
CA ILE A 359 12.86 -4.78 1.34
C ILE A 359 13.92 -3.68 1.20
N ALA A 360 13.67 -2.70 0.33
CA ALA A 360 14.55 -1.56 0.18
C ALA A 360 14.65 -0.75 1.48
N GLY A 361 13.50 -0.43 2.09
CA GLY A 361 13.45 0.35 3.31
C GLY A 361 14.17 -0.28 4.50
N THR A 362 13.89 -1.56 4.78
CA THR A 362 14.55 -2.29 5.86
C THR A 362 16.04 -2.48 5.61
N GLY A 363 16.42 -2.83 4.38
CA GLY A 363 17.81 -3.00 4.01
C GLY A 363 18.61 -1.69 4.10
N LEU A 364 18.03 -0.59 3.65
CA LEU A 364 18.60 0.75 3.74
C LEU A 364 18.78 1.18 5.20
N GLN A 365 17.73 1.05 6.02
CA GLN A 365 17.79 1.35 7.44
C GLN A 365 18.86 0.55 8.16
N ALA A 366 18.91 -0.77 7.94
CA ALA A 366 19.88 -1.66 8.59
C ALA A 366 21.32 -1.33 8.17
N ALA A 367 21.56 -1.09 6.88
CA ALA A 367 22.88 -0.72 6.38
C ALA A 367 23.38 0.60 7.01
N PHE A 368 22.55 1.63 7.00
CA PHE A 368 22.94 2.94 7.54
C PHE A 368 23.06 2.96 9.06
N SER A 369 22.21 2.22 9.80
CA SER A 369 22.37 2.07 11.23
C SER A 369 23.72 1.45 11.62
N ARG A 370 24.19 0.47 10.86
CA ARG A 370 25.49 -0.17 11.09
C ARG A 370 26.68 0.67 10.61
N LEU A 371 26.49 1.43 9.54
CA LEU A 371 27.51 2.40 9.09
C LEU A 371 27.68 3.53 10.11
N ALA A 372 26.57 4.10 10.61
CA ALA A 372 26.61 5.23 11.54
C ALA A 372 27.13 4.85 12.94
N ALA A 373 26.85 3.62 13.40
CA ALA A 373 27.28 3.13 14.70
C ALA A 373 27.92 1.73 14.56
N PRO A 374 29.11 1.62 13.93
CA PRO A 374 29.73 0.33 13.66
C PRO A 374 30.23 -0.35 14.93
N THR A 375 29.85 -1.61 15.14
CA THR A 375 30.29 -2.44 16.25
C THR A 375 30.90 -3.76 15.72
N GLY A 376 31.73 -4.41 16.53
CA GLY A 376 32.28 -5.72 16.21
C GLY A 376 32.93 -5.78 14.81
N ARG A 377 32.46 -6.71 13.97
CA ARG A 377 33.01 -6.93 12.61
C ARG A 377 32.87 -5.71 11.71
N ALA A 378 31.78 -4.97 11.80
CA ALA A 378 31.57 -3.76 11.00
C ALA A 378 32.67 -2.73 11.25
N LYS A 379 33.00 -2.49 12.53
CA LYS A 379 34.06 -1.57 12.92
C LYS A 379 35.44 -2.04 12.43
N THR A 380 35.72 -3.34 12.52
CA THR A 380 36.98 -3.91 12.03
C THR A 380 37.11 -3.77 10.50
N ALA A 381 36.05 -4.12 9.78
CA ALA A 381 36.02 -4.04 8.31
C ALA A 381 36.18 -2.60 7.80
N LEU A 382 35.49 -1.63 8.40
CA LEU A 382 35.62 -0.21 8.03
C LEU A 382 37.02 0.32 8.32
N LYS A 383 37.63 -0.09 9.46
CA LYS A 383 39.02 0.27 9.80
C LYS A 383 40.03 -0.34 8.82
N GLU A 384 39.86 -1.60 8.43
CA GLU A 384 40.70 -2.28 7.44
C GLU A 384 40.63 -1.60 6.06
N LEU A 385 39.42 -1.22 5.65
CA LEU A 385 39.20 -0.46 4.41
C LEU A 385 39.69 0.98 4.50
N GLY A 386 39.97 1.51 5.70
CA GLY A 386 40.34 2.90 5.93
C GLY A 386 39.24 3.87 5.50
N VAL A 387 37.98 3.57 5.90
CA VAL A 387 36.80 4.40 5.60
C VAL A 387 36.24 4.97 6.91
N ASP A 388 36.25 6.30 6.98
CA ASP A 388 35.65 7.05 8.07
C ASP A 388 34.22 7.48 7.68
N VAL A 389 33.23 7.01 8.42
CA VAL A 389 31.82 7.32 8.16
C VAL A 389 31.40 8.66 8.76
N ALA A 390 32.05 9.06 9.85
CA ALA A 390 31.81 10.33 10.54
C ALA A 390 32.90 11.35 10.20
N ASP A 391 32.52 12.62 10.26
CA ASP A 391 33.46 13.75 10.20
C ASP A 391 34.12 14.00 11.56
N ALA A 392 35.00 15.00 11.62
CA ALA A 392 35.72 15.38 12.85
C ALA A 392 34.79 15.85 13.99
N THR A 393 33.54 16.21 13.71
CA THR A 393 32.53 16.60 14.69
C THR A 393 31.66 15.44 15.17
N GLY A 394 31.88 14.24 14.65
CA GLY A 394 31.08 13.04 14.93
C GLY A 394 29.79 12.95 14.15
N LYS A 395 29.52 13.84 13.20
CA LYS A 395 28.37 13.76 12.31
C LYS A 395 28.66 12.83 11.14
N MET A 396 27.64 12.13 10.67
CA MET A 396 27.76 11.30 9.49
C MET A 396 28.09 12.15 8.27
N ARG A 397 29.10 11.74 7.51
CA ARG A 397 29.47 12.35 6.24
C ARG A 397 28.35 12.14 5.20
N PRO A 398 28.27 12.94 4.14
CA PRO A 398 27.30 12.73 3.05
C PRO A 398 27.27 11.28 2.60
N ALA A 399 26.05 10.70 2.55
CA ALA A 399 25.85 9.27 2.30
C ALA A 399 26.50 8.81 0.98
N GLU A 400 26.35 9.61 -0.08
CA GLU A 400 26.90 9.35 -1.40
C GLU A 400 28.44 9.35 -1.42
N GLU A 401 29.08 10.17 -0.56
CA GLU A 401 30.54 10.20 -0.44
C GLU A 401 31.06 8.94 0.24
N VAL A 402 30.45 8.55 1.36
CA VAL A 402 30.81 7.33 2.10
C VAL A 402 30.64 6.09 1.22
N LEU A 403 29.53 5.99 0.49
CA LEU A 403 29.27 4.88 -0.43
C LEU A 403 30.29 4.84 -1.59
N THR A 404 30.64 6.00 -2.13
CA THR A 404 31.67 6.12 -3.20
C THR A 404 33.06 5.74 -2.69
N GLU A 405 33.39 6.13 -1.47
CA GLU A 405 34.66 5.75 -0.86
C GLU A 405 34.71 4.25 -0.58
N LEU A 406 33.66 3.67 -0.04
CA LEU A 406 33.51 2.23 0.13
C LEU A 406 33.74 1.49 -1.20
N TYR A 407 33.14 1.97 -2.30
CA TYR A 407 33.37 1.38 -3.62
C TYR A 407 34.83 1.40 -4.01
N LYS A 408 35.49 2.56 -3.89
CA LYS A 408 36.92 2.72 -4.27
C LYS A 408 37.84 1.81 -3.48
N LYS A 409 37.49 1.54 -2.20
CA LYS A 409 38.28 0.69 -1.32
C LYS A 409 38.02 -0.79 -1.58
N ILE A 410 36.74 -1.18 -1.60
CA ILE A 410 36.31 -2.58 -1.76
C ILE A 410 36.65 -3.11 -3.16
N SER A 411 36.63 -2.27 -4.20
CA SER A 411 36.91 -2.70 -5.58
C SER A 411 38.33 -3.25 -5.80
N LYS A 412 39.26 -2.98 -4.88
CA LYS A 412 40.64 -3.50 -4.91
C LYS A 412 40.76 -4.96 -4.50
N TYR A 413 39.73 -5.56 -3.92
CA TYR A 413 39.70 -6.93 -3.41
C TYR A 413 39.05 -7.89 -4.41
N GLY A 414 39.29 -9.18 -4.24
CA GLY A 414 38.62 -10.23 -4.99
C GLY A 414 37.12 -10.34 -4.64
N ASP A 415 36.34 -11.06 -5.45
CA ASP A 415 34.88 -11.06 -5.31
C ASP A 415 34.39 -11.74 -4.01
N THR A 416 35.12 -12.75 -3.52
CA THR A 416 34.85 -13.40 -2.22
C THR A 416 35.06 -12.45 -1.06
N ASP A 417 36.16 -11.69 -1.10
CA ASP A 417 36.50 -10.72 -0.06
C ASP A 417 35.54 -9.54 -0.06
N LYS A 418 35.14 -9.04 -1.26
CA LYS A 418 34.11 -8.02 -1.41
C LYS A 418 32.82 -8.44 -0.72
N LEU A 419 32.38 -9.67 -0.96
CA LEU A 419 31.16 -10.19 -0.34
C LEU A 419 31.31 -10.29 1.17
N SER A 420 32.49 -10.69 1.67
CA SER A 420 32.79 -10.73 3.10
C SER A 420 32.67 -9.33 3.73
N PHE A 421 33.29 -8.30 3.12
CA PHE A 421 33.17 -6.93 3.60
C PHE A 421 31.73 -6.43 3.66
N PHE A 422 30.90 -6.70 2.64
CA PHE A 422 29.49 -6.32 2.68
C PHE A 422 28.72 -7.02 3.82
N LYS A 423 29.01 -8.28 4.07
CA LYS A 423 28.41 -9.03 5.18
C LYS A 423 28.90 -8.55 6.54
N ASP A 424 30.18 -8.28 6.69
CA ASP A 424 30.78 -7.80 7.93
C ASP A 424 30.26 -6.40 8.30
N ILE A 425 30.13 -5.51 7.31
CA ILE A 425 29.64 -4.14 7.51
C ILE A 425 28.14 -4.11 7.76
N ALA A 426 27.34 -4.71 6.87
CA ALA A 426 25.89 -4.58 6.91
C ALA A 426 25.17 -5.78 7.54
N GLY A 427 25.86 -6.89 7.78
CA GLY A 427 25.28 -8.17 8.18
C GLY A 427 24.64 -8.91 7.01
N GLU A 428 24.31 -10.18 7.21
CA GLU A 428 23.74 -11.05 6.18
C GLU A 428 22.47 -10.45 5.55
N GLU A 429 21.59 -9.87 6.36
CA GLU A 429 20.28 -9.37 5.93
C GLU A 429 20.36 -8.13 5.05
N ALA A 430 21.29 -7.20 5.36
CA ALA A 430 21.43 -5.93 4.63
C ALA A 430 22.62 -5.89 3.67
N SER A 431 23.42 -6.97 3.58
CA SER A 431 24.61 -7.03 2.71
C SER A 431 24.28 -6.76 1.24
N LYS A 432 23.17 -7.32 0.74
CA LYS A 432 22.71 -7.09 -0.66
C LYS A 432 22.32 -5.64 -0.89
N SER A 433 21.68 -5.00 0.09
CA SER A 433 21.29 -3.59 0.02
C SER A 433 22.50 -2.67 0.01
N LEU A 434 23.46 -2.92 0.90
CA LEU A 434 24.72 -2.17 0.93
C LEU A 434 25.51 -2.38 -0.37
N GLN A 435 25.60 -3.61 -0.87
CA GLN A 435 26.24 -3.91 -2.15
C GLN A 435 25.61 -3.12 -3.31
N ALA A 436 24.28 -3.13 -3.42
CA ALA A 436 23.56 -2.38 -4.45
C ALA A 436 23.89 -0.88 -4.39
N LEU A 437 23.87 -0.29 -3.20
CA LEU A 437 24.17 1.13 -3.00
C LEU A 437 25.63 1.47 -3.34
N VAL A 438 26.58 0.66 -2.87
CA VAL A 438 28.01 0.87 -3.12
C VAL A 438 28.32 0.73 -4.62
N MET A 439 27.76 -0.27 -5.29
CA MET A 439 27.94 -0.45 -6.74
C MET A 439 27.34 0.70 -7.55
N SER A 440 26.12 1.15 -7.21
CA SER A 440 25.47 2.31 -7.85
C SER A 440 26.24 3.62 -7.62
N ALA A 441 26.81 3.79 -6.43
CA ALA A 441 27.69 4.93 -6.14
C ALA A 441 28.99 4.87 -6.98
N GLY A 442 29.55 3.68 -7.12
CA GLY A 442 30.77 3.45 -7.93
C GLY A 442 30.58 3.65 -9.43
N SER A 443 29.42 3.29 -9.97
CA SER A 443 29.05 3.52 -11.38
C SER A 443 28.66 4.97 -11.67
N GLY A 444 28.44 5.80 -10.63
CA GLY A 444 27.93 7.17 -10.76
C GLY A 444 26.42 7.27 -10.97
N GLU A 445 25.70 6.16 -10.95
CA GLU A 445 24.23 6.13 -11.10
C GLU A 445 23.54 6.86 -9.95
N LEU A 446 23.97 6.59 -8.70
CA LEU A 446 23.42 7.24 -7.51
C LEU A 446 23.60 8.76 -7.57
N GLN A 447 24.80 9.24 -7.94
CA GLN A 447 25.11 10.67 -8.06
C GLN A 447 24.26 11.36 -9.12
N LYS A 448 24.13 10.74 -10.30
CA LYS A 448 23.30 11.26 -11.40
C LYS A 448 21.83 11.37 -10.99
N LEU A 449 21.30 10.34 -10.33
CA LEU A 449 19.93 10.36 -9.85
C LEU A 449 19.75 11.42 -8.77
N LEU A 450 20.66 11.49 -7.79
CA LEU A 450 20.60 12.49 -6.72
C LEU A 450 20.64 13.92 -7.27
N GLU A 451 21.50 14.19 -8.24
CA GLU A 451 21.56 15.49 -8.91
C GLU A 451 20.25 15.80 -9.64
N ALA A 452 19.69 14.83 -10.35
CA ALA A 452 18.39 14.97 -11.00
C ALA A 452 17.28 15.29 -10.00
N LEU A 453 17.26 14.62 -8.82
CA LEU A 453 16.25 14.87 -7.79
C LEU A 453 16.44 16.22 -7.09
N LYS A 454 17.67 16.67 -6.84
CA LYS A 454 17.96 18.03 -6.33
C LYS A 454 17.47 19.12 -7.29
N ASN A 455 17.45 18.84 -8.58
CA ASN A 455 17.02 19.76 -9.63
C ASN A 455 15.60 19.46 -10.16
N ALA A 456 14.80 18.69 -9.44
CA ALA A 456 13.50 18.19 -9.89
C ALA A 456 12.35 19.22 -9.83
N LYS A 457 12.64 20.50 -9.64
CA LYS A 457 11.61 21.54 -9.48
C LYS A 457 10.61 21.55 -10.64
N GLY A 458 9.33 21.42 -10.30
CA GLY A 458 8.21 21.41 -11.26
C GLY A 458 8.03 20.06 -11.97
N GLU A 459 8.70 19.01 -11.56
CA GLU A 459 8.62 17.68 -12.17
C GLU A 459 7.22 17.06 -12.00
N ALA A 460 6.62 17.16 -10.82
CA ALA A 460 5.29 16.66 -10.56
C ALA A 460 4.24 17.35 -11.42
N GLN A 461 4.35 18.67 -11.59
CA GLN A 461 3.45 19.44 -12.44
C GLN A 461 3.61 19.11 -13.94
N LYS A 462 4.85 18.85 -14.38
CA LYS A 462 5.11 18.45 -15.78
C LYS A 462 4.60 17.05 -16.07
N ALA A 463 4.79 16.12 -15.14
CA ALA A 463 4.36 14.73 -15.28
C ALA A 463 2.83 14.56 -15.15
N ALA A 464 2.14 15.52 -14.51
CA ALA A 464 0.69 15.55 -14.36
C ALA A 464 -0.06 16.10 -15.59
N LYS A 465 0.63 16.73 -16.56
CA LYS A 465 0.09 17.24 -17.83
C LYS A 465 0.11 16.19 -18.92
#